data_6c3b8366ba0840520bfeda9e183baab8
#
_entry.id   6c3b8366ba0840520bfeda9e183baab8
#
_cell.length_a   1.000
_cell.length_b   1.000
_cell.length_c   1.000
_cell.angle_alpha   90.00
_cell.angle_beta   90.00
_cell.angle_gamma   90.00
#
_symmetry.space_group_name_H-M   'P 1'
#
loop_
_entity.id
_entity.type
_entity.pdbx_description
1 polymer ?
#
loop_
_entity_poly.entity_id
_entity_poly.type
_entity_poly.pdbx_seq_one_letter_code
_entity_poly.pdbx_strand_id
1 'polypeptide(L)'
;FKIMIWSFIILGIVLLALYLKGVIGKAKEGFKDTNLQTFNRLLDTLRADDDAKASINDKLLNLQPLTFKQAAYLGPEYESFNIVEAINGQLQIGSRVFFLQIDFVDRDRDKLCNKFEPCLYYKNEAGTLISNNSGNLQEVFQHIGDTAFQPAIKNNDAPIVLLLHFVNIPNTNEPNIYLSKVANALQVIKPHILTGGFYRSQKEDDLFNLMFKEFGGKIIIGTNIRTSNVTKTDANDDLDYMVHFHYYVPDGVKVDSTITAPYGSKLNALIFDYDSIKKMTKEEFTQKYSTYFTILKTPQERNIPPEEMKMFLEVYGVNVITYDYFKDASQNNELIAKSVRKLYKSGFAKRPESLKH
;
A
#
# COMPACT_ATOMS: atom_id res chain seq x y z
N PHE A 1 37.56 -6.07 53.16
CA PHE A 1 36.16 -5.73 53.47
C PHE A 1 35.54 -4.81 52.38
N LYS A 2 36.18 -3.70 52.00
CA LYS A 2 35.68 -2.78 50.97
C LYS A 2 35.51 -3.45 49.61
N ILE A 3 36.41 -4.30 49.17
CA ILE A 3 36.36 -5.00 47.88
C ILE A 3 35.15 -5.93 47.82
N MET A 4 34.85 -6.63 48.92
CA MET A 4 33.69 -7.54 49.01
C MET A 4 32.36 -6.78 48.90
N ILE A 5 32.24 -5.59 49.49
CA ILE A 5 31.04 -4.76 49.38
C ILE A 5 30.81 -4.31 47.93
N TRP A 6 31.84 -3.86 47.23
CA TRP A 6 31.72 -3.46 45.81
C TRP A 6 31.33 -4.62 44.90
N SER A 7 31.85 -5.83 45.17
CA SER A 7 31.45 -7.03 44.41
C SER A 7 29.98 -7.36 44.57
N PHE A 8 29.40 -7.23 45.77
CA PHE A 8 27.96 -7.43 45.98
C PHE A 8 27.09 -6.35 45.31
N ILE A 9 27.56 -5.09 45.31
CA ILE A 9 26.85 -4.00 44.64
C ILE A 9 26.83 -4.23 43.13
N ILE A 10 27.97 -4.58 42.54
CA ILE A 10 28.06 -4.87 41.10
C ILE A 10 27.18 -6.06 40.74
N LEU A 11 27.21 -7.16 41.51
CA LEU A 11 26.37 -8.32 41.29
C LEU A 11 24.86 -7.97 41.35
N GLY A 12 24.49 -7.15 42.34
CA GLY A 12 23.12 -6.67 42.49
C GLY A 12 22.62 -5.84 41.29
N ILE A 13 23.49 -4.96 40.77
CA ILE A 13 23.20 -4.15 39.58
C ILE A 13 23.02 -5.06 38.33
N VAL A 14 23.90 -6.05 38.17
CA VAL A 14 23.82 -7.00 37.04
C VAL A 14 22.54 -7.83 37.11
N LEU A 15 22.20 -8.36 38.29
CA LEU A 15 20.97 -9.12 38.50
C LEU A 15 19.70 -8.28 38.25
N LEU A 16 19.72 -7.03 38.71
CA LEU A 16 18.63 -6.09 38.46
C LEU A 16 18.49 -5.79 36.96
N ALA A 17 19.60 -5.55 36.26
CA ALA A 17 19.60 -5.32 34.81
C ALA A 17 19.07 -6.54 34.02
N LEU A 18 19.46 -7.76 34.41
CA LEU A 18 18.96 -9.00 33.81
C LEU A 18 17.47 -9.21 34.10
N TYR A 19 17.03 -8.91 35.32
CA TYR A 19 15.61 -8.97 35.70
C TYR A 19 14.78 -7.98 34.88
N LEU A 20 15.21 -6.71 34.80
CA LEU A 20 14.53 -5.69 34.00
C LEU A 20 14.49 -6.05 32.52
N LYS A 21 15.58 -6.59 31.95
CA LYS A 21 15.60 -7.08 30.58
C LYS A 21 14.61 -8.22 30.35
N GLY A 22 14.49 -9.14 31.31
CA GLY A 22 13.49 -10.24 31.27
C GLY A 22 12.05 -9.74 31.35
N VAL A 23 11.79 -8.76 32.24
CA VAL A 23 10.46 -8.15 32.38
C VAL A 23 10.07 -7.36 31.14
N ILE A 24 11.00 -6.55 30.61
CA ILE A 24 10.77 -5.78 29.38
C ILE A 24 10.58 -6.72 28.17
N GLY A 25 11.35 -7.82 28.10
CA GLY A 25 11.20 -8.83 27.05
C GLY A 25 9.82 -9.48 27.09
N LYS A 26 9.38 -9.94 28.26
CA LYS A 26 8.04 -10.54 28.44
C LYS A 26 6.91 -9.53 28.18
N ALA A 27 7.08 -8.27 28.59
CA ALA A 27 6.10 -7.23 28.29
C ALA A 27 5.98 -6.98 26.77
N LYS A 28 7.11 -6.95 26.05
CA LYS A 28 7.11 -6.83 24.58
C LYS A 28 6.48 -8.04 23.87
N GLU A 29 6.73 -9.25 24.37
CA GLU A 29 6.13 -10.48 23.81
C GLU A 29 4.62 -10.52 24.08
N GLY A 30 4.17 -10.22 25.29
CA GLY A 30 2.76 -10.14 25.63
C GLY A 30 2.02 -9.04 24.85
N PHE A 31 2.68 -7.94 24.56
CA PHE A 31 2.12 -6.87 23.72
C PHE A 31 1.98 -7.30 22.26
N LYS A 32 2.96 -8.03 21.72
CA LYS A 32 2.90 -8.62 20.39
C LYS A 32 1.74 -9.61 20.24
N ASP A 33 1.55 -10.48 21.23
CA ASP A 33 0.49 -11.49 21.20
C ASP A 33 -0.90 -10.86 21.27
N THR A 34 -1.09 -9.84 22.10
CA THR A 34 -2.37 -9.11 22.20
C THR A 34 -2.71 -8.42 20.88
N ASN A 35 -1.71 -7.89 20.23
CA ASN A 35 -1.83 -7.18 18.96
C ASN A 35 -2.22 -8.14 17.83
N LEU A 36 -1.52 -9.26 17.72
CA LEU A 36 -1.84 -10.28 16.71
C LEU A 36 -3.25 -10.85 16.92
N GLN A 37 -3.69 -11.02 18.16
CA GLN A 37 -5.07 -11.44 18.48
C GLN A 37 -6.09 -10.41 18.02
N THR A 38 -5.86 -9.12 18.27
CA THR A 38 -6.75 -8.04 17.81
C THR A 38 -6.81 -7.98 16.29
N PHE A 39 -5.67 -8.12 15.62
CA PHE A 39 -5.59 -8.20 14.16
C PHE A 39 -6.38 -9.40 13.61
N ASN A 40 -6.16 -10.59 14.15
CA ASN A 40 -6.88 -11.79 13.73
C ASN A 40 -8.39 -11.66 13.96
N ARG A 41 -8.81 -11.10 15.10
CA ARG A 41 -10.23 -10.81 15.37
C ARG A 41 -10.81 -9.83 14.36
N LEU A 42 -10.07 -8.78 13.97
CA LEU A 42 -10.49 -7.88 12.91
C LEU A 42 -10.64 -8.63 11.58
N LEU A 43 -9.67 -9.45 11.20
CA LEU A 43 -9.75 -10.25 9.98
C LEU A 43 -10.97 -11.18 9.99
N ASP A 44 -11.24 -11.86 11.10
CA ASP A 44 -12.41 -12.71 11.25
C ASP A 44 -13.71 -11.91 11.10
N THR A 45 -13.76 -10.72 11.70
CA THR A 45 -14.89 -9.79 11.54
C THR A 45 -15.07 -9.36 10.09
N LEU A 46 -13.97 -9.09 9.37
CA LEU A 46 -14.00 -8.68 7.98
C LEU A 46 -14.29 -9.83 7.02
N ARG A 47 -14.07 -11.08 7.42
CA ARG A 47 -14.38 -12.29 6.62
C ARG A 47 -15.84 -12.75 6.80
N ALA A 48 -16.38 -12.62 7.99
CA ALA A 48 -17.60 -13.31 8.43
C ALA A 48 -18.87 -13.06 7.59
N ASP A 49 -18.89 -12.00 6.78
CA ASP A 49 -20.06 -11.62 5.98
C ASP A 49 -19.89 -11.92 4.47
N ASP A 50 -18.89 -12.71 4.05
CA ASP A 50 -18.50 -12.67 2.64
C ASP A 50 -18.14 -14.03 2.02
N ASP A 51 -19.16 -14.86 1.78
CA ASP A 51 -19.04 -16.08 0.97
C ASP A 51 -19.09 -15.80 -0.55
N ALA A 52 -19.35 -14.57 -0.96
CA ALA A 52 -19.51 -14.24 -2.37
C ALA A 52 -18.14 -14.18 -3.09
N LYS A 53 -18.06 -14.78 -4.27
CA LYS A 53 -16.95 -14.54 -5.20
C LYS A 53 -17.10 -13.18 -5.86
N ALA A 54 -15.99 -12.46 -6.02
CA ALA A 54 -16.00 -11.22 -6.80
C ALA A 54 -16.38 -11.49 -8.24
N SER A 55 -17.30 -10.70 -8.77
CA SER A 55 -17.50 -10.65 -10.21
C SER A 55 -16.43 -9.75 -10.81
N ILE A 56 -15.31 -10.35 -11.21
CA ILE A 56 -14.20 -9.65 -11.89
C ILE A 56 -14.42 -9.51 -13.41
N ASN A 57 -15.62 -9.85 -13.89
CA ASN A 57 -16.01 -9.73 -15.27
C ASN A 57 -16.41 -8.27 -15.61
N ASP A 58 -15.49 -7.35 -15.41
CA ASP A 58 -15.67 -5.95 -15.77
C ASP A 58 -14.30 -5.34 -16.15
N LYS A 59 -14.31 -4.18 -16.77
CA LYS A 59 -13.08 -3.42 -17.05
C LYS A 59 -12.44 -2.98 -15.73
N LEU A 60 -11.10 -2.87 -15.70
CA LEU A 60 -10.39 -2.35 -14.52
C LEU A 60 -10.93 -0.97 -14.11
N LEU A 61 -11.27 -0.11 -15.08
CA LEU A 61 -11.87 1.20 -14.86
C LEU A 61 -13.20 1.17 -14.09
N ASN A 62 -13.97 0.08 -14.22
CA ASN A 62 -15.28 -0.06 -13.59
C ASN A 62 -15.25 -0.78 -12.24
N LEU A 63 -14.08 -1.20 -11.79
CA LEU A 63 -13.87 -1.87 -10.50
C LEU A 63 -13.39 -0.89 -9.44
N GLN A 64 -13.84 -1.13 -8.22
CA GLN A 64 -13.45 -0.39 -7.03
C GLN A 64 -12.90 -1.39 -6.01
N PRO A 65 -11.59 -1.71 -6.09
CA PRO A 65 -10.96 -2.71 -5.22
C PRO A 65 -10.76 -2.21 -3.79
N LEU A 66 -10.92 -3.13 -2.84
CA LEU A 66 -10.53 -2.92 -1.46
C LEU A 66 -9.01 -2.66 -1.41
N THR A 67 -8.61 -1.52 -0.85
CA THR A 67 -7.21 -1.11 -0.81
C THR A 67 -6.83 -0.57 0.56
N PHE A 68 -5.73 -1.08 1.12
CA PHE A 68 -5.17 -0.57 2.36
C PHE A 68 -4.28 0.65 2.12
N LYS A 69 -4.26 1.58 3.08
CA LYS A 69 -3.48 2.83 3.01
C LYS A 69 -1.98 2.60 2.89
N GLN A 70 -1.48 1.57 3.57
CA GLN A 70 -0.10 1.13 3.48
C GLN A 70 -0.09 -0.40 3.60
N ALA A 71 0.25 -1.07 2.52
CA ALA A 71 0.40 -2.51 2.54
C ALA A 71 1.56 -2.92 3.47
N ALA A 72 1.48 -4.11 4.03
CA ALA A 72 2.44 -4.67 4.99
C ALA A 72 2.53 -3.96 6.37
N TYR A 73 1.80 -2.87 6.60
CA TYR A 73 1.76 -2.14 7.86
C TYR A 73 0.54 -2.54 8.70
N LEU A 74 0.74 -2.80 10.00
CA LEU A 74 -0.32 -3.26 10.90
C LEU A 74 -1.06 -2.13 11.63
N GLY A 75 -0.80 -0.87 11.26
CA GLY A 75 -1.51 0.27 11.80
C GLY A 75 -0.84 0.94 13.01
N PRO A 76 -1.40 2.07 13.47
CA PRO A 76 -0.74 2.97 14.41
C PRO A 76 -0.54 2.40 15.81
N GLU A 77 -1.36 1.47 16.28
CA GLU A 77 -1.13 0.85 17.60
C GLU A 77 0.09 -0.07 17.60
N TYR A 78 0.40 -0.66 16.47
CA TYR A 78 1.52 -1.57 16.33
C TYR A 78 2.77 -0.85 15.88
N GLU A 79 2.60 0.29 15.24
CA GLU A 79 3.66 1.12 14.70
C GLU A 79 4.72 0.28 13.98
N SER A 80 4.30 -0.85 13.37
CA SER A 80 5.21 -1.84 12.82
C SER A 80 4.74 -2.41 11.50
N PHE A 81 5.71 -2.73 10.64
CA PHE A 81 5.52 -3.58 9.48
C PHE A 81 5.64 -5.04 9.90
N ASN A 82 4.65 -5.82 9.54
CA ASN A 82 4.68 -7.28 9.59
C ASN A 82 4.16 -7.79 8.25
N ILE A 83 5.11 -8.09 7.37
CA ILE A 83 4.84 -8.39 5.96
C ILE A 83 3.90 -9.59 5.83
N VAL A 84 4.24 -10.68 6.51
CA VAL A 84 3.50 -11.95 6.40
C VAL A 84 2.05 -11.78 6.86
N GLU A 85 1.85 -11.29 8.07
CA GLU A 85 0.52 -11.16 8.65
C GLU A 85 -0.35 -10.14 7.91
N ALA A 86 0.22 -8.97 7.61
CA ALA A 86 -0.54 -7.90 6.95
C ALA A 86 -0.94 -8.29 5.52
N ILE A 87 -0.01 -8.82 4.72
CA ILE A 87 -0.30 -9.20 3.32
C ILE A 87 -1.25 -10.39 3.27
N ASN A 88 -1.04 -11.42 4.10
CA ASN A 88 -1.96 -12.56 4.18
C ASN A 88 -3.37 -12.12 4.56
N GLY A 89 -3.49 -11.26 5.57
CA GLY A 89 -4.77 -10.73 5.99
C GLY A 89 -5.48 -9.96 4.87
N GLN A 90 -4.76 -9.10 4.17
CA GLN A 90 -5.30 -8.34 3.04
C GLN A 90 -5.77 -9.25 1.90
N LEU A 91 -4.98 -10.26 1.55
CA LEU A 91 -5.32 -11.25 0.52
C LEU A 91 -6.55 -12.09 0.92
N GLN A 92 -6.63 -12.51 2.17
CA GLN A 92 -7.72 -13.34 2.68
C GLN A 92 -9.08 -12.63 2.67
N ILE A 93 -9.11 -11.31 2.87
CA ILE A 93 -10.34 -10.52 2.73
C ILE A 93 -10.62 -10.08 1.30
N GLY A 94 -9.82 -10.52 0.34
CA GLY A 94 -10.03 -10.33 -1.09
C GLY A 94 -9.41 -9.08 -1.69
N SER A 95 -8.51 -8.37 -0.97
CA SER A 95 -7.75 -7.26 -1.55
C SER A 95 -6.87 -7.73 -2.70
N ARG A 96 -6.86 -6.94 -3.79
CA ARG A 96 -6.05 -7.18 -4.99
C ARG A 96 -5.27 -5.95 -5.42
N VAL A 97 -5.41 -4.85 -4.69
CA VAL A 97 -4.63 -3.64 -4.91
C VAL A 97 -3.83 -3.32 -3.66
N PHE A 98 -2.53 -3.20 -3.81
CA PHE A 98 -1.58 -2.89 -2.74
C PHE A 98 -0.97 -1.51 -2.97
N PHE A 99 -1.29 -0.58 -2.09
CA PHE A 99 -0.70 0.75 -2.10
C PHE A 99 0.53 0.74 -1.18
N LEU A 100 1.70 1.01 -1.76
CA LEU A 100 3.00 0.92 -1.10
C LEU A 100 3.66 2.30 -1.09
N GLN A 101 3.69 2.95 0.06
CA GLN A 101 4.38 4.23 0.23
C GLN A 101 5.87 3.97 0.42
N ILE A 102 6.66 4.27 -0.62
CA ILE A 102 8.10 4.05 -0.68
C ILE A 102 8.82 5.34 -0.34
N ASP A 103 9.75 5.28 0.57
CA ASP A 103 10.56 6.41 1.02
C ASP A 103 12.00 5.96 1.31
N PHE A 104 12.82 6.83 1.84
CA PHE A 104 14.21 6.54 2.25
C PHE A 104 14.58 7.32 3.51
N VAL A 105 15.69 6.94 4.13
CA VAL A 105 16.34 7.71 5.19
C VAL A 105 17.61 8.36 4.67
N ASP A 106 17.86 9.59 5.09
CA ASP A 106 19.05 10.36 4.71
C ASP A 106 20.19 10.29 5.74
N ARG A 107 19.95 9.64 6.90
CA ARG A 107 20.87 9.56 8.03
C ARG A 107 21.22 8.12 8.36
N ASP A 108 22.51 7.87 8.61
CA ASP A 108 23.05 6.56 9.01
C ASP A 108 22.58 6.08 10.40
N ARG A 109 21.75 6.84 11.11
CA ARG A 109 21.32 6.54 12.48
C ARG A 109 20.05 5.70 12.59
N ASP A 110 19.34 5.51 11.50
CA ASP A 110 18.12 4.72 11.54
C ASP A 110 18.46 3.24 11.37
N LYS A 111 18.29 2.48 12.44
CA LYS A 111 18.42 1.01 12.44
C LYS A 111 17.41 0.30 11.54
N LEU A 112 16.59 1.05 10.83
CA LEU A 112 15.43 0.52 10.11
C LEU A 112 15.76 0.22 8.66
N CYS A 113 16.63 1.02 8.04
CA CYS A 113 17.01 0.88 6.64
C CYS A 113 18.38 1.52 6.41
N ASN A 114 19.12 1.06 5.40
CA ASN A 114 20.36 1.71 5.02
C ASN A 114 20.08 3.07 4.39
N LYS A 115 21.06 3.97 4.49
CA LYS A 115 20.97 5.29 3.89
C LYS A 115 20.68 5.21 2.40
N PHE A 116 19.66 5.95 1.95
CA PHE A 116 19.20 5.99 0.57
C PHE A 116 18.77 4.64 -0.02
N GLU A 117 18.39 3.68 0.83
CA GLU A 117 17.71 2.47 0.38
C GLU A 117 16.21 2.71 0.27
N PRO A 118 15.54 2.17 -0.76
CA PRO A 118 14.09 2.23 -0.87
C PRO A 118 13.46 1.29 0.16
N CYS A 119 12.66 1.87 1.06
CA CYS A 119 12.01 1.16 2.15
C CYS A 119 10.56 1.61 2.31
N LEU A 120 9.77 0.78 2.97
CA LEU A 120 8.43 1.15 3.41
C LEU A 120 8.52 1.75 4.81
N TYR A 121 8.08 2.98 4.94
CA TYR A 121 7.91 3.69 6.20
C TYR A 121 6.49 4.18 6.36
N TYR A 122 6.09 4.41 7.60
CA TYR A 122 4.87 5.12 7.90
C TYR A 122 5.20 6.41 8.63
N LYS A 123 4.91 7.53 7.97
CA LYS A 123 5.12 8.89 8.50
C LYS A 123 3.76 9.57 8.68
N ASN A 124 3.67 10.48 9.67
CA ASN A 124 2.50 11.34 9.81
C ASN A 124 2.49 12.47 8.76
N GLU A 125 1.48 13.33 8.79
CA GLU A 125 1.35 14.47 7.87
C GLU A 125 2.47 15.50 8.04
N ALA A 126 3.07 15.58 9.22
CA ALA A 126 4.23 16.43 9.50
C ALA A 126 5.57 15.82 9.02
N GLY A 127 5.55 14.62 8.41
CA GLY A 127 6.75 13.90 7.97
C GLY A 127 7.50 13.19 9.09
N THR A 128 6.97 13.15 10.31
CA THR A 128 7.57 12.43 11.43
C THR A 128 7.36 10.93 11.27
N LEU A 129 8.43 10.16 11.44
CA LEU A 129 8.40 8.70 11.41
C LEU A 129 7.54 8.16 12.58
N ILE A 130 6.54 7.38 12.27
CA ILE A 130 5.66 6.72 13.24
C ILE A 130 6.03 5.25 13.40
N SER A 131 6.41 4.58 12.30
CA SER A 131 6.73 3.15 12.36
C SER A 131 8.00 2.86 13.14
N ASN A 132 7.94 1.82 13.98
CA ASN A 132 9.07 1.35 14.80
C ASN A 132 10.07 0.50 14.02
N ASN A 133 9.69 0.03 12.83
CA ASN A 133 10.50 -0.70 11.88
C ASN A 133 10.17 -0.26 10.45
N SER A 134 10.90 -0.78 9.49
CA SER A 134 10.65 -0.60 8.06
C SER A 134 10.20 -1.90 7.41
N GLY A 135 9.48 -1.80 6.30
CA GLY A 135 9.20 -2.93 5.43
C GLY A 135 10.26 -3.04 4.33
N ASN A 136 10.82 -4.23 4.16
CA ASN A 136 11.70 -4.54 3.04
C ASN A 136 10.88 -4.77 1.77
N LEU A 137 11.17 -4.02 0.69
CA LEU A 137 10.42 -4.11 -0.56
C LEU A 137 10.51 -5.50 -1.21
N GLN A 138 11.69 -6.09 -1.24
CA GLN A 138 11.87 -7.41 -1.83
C GLN A 138 11.08 -8.48 -1.09
N GLU A 139 11.07 -8.45 0.23
CA GLU A 139 10.28 -9.38 1.05
C GLU A 139 8.77 -9.19 0.81
N VAL A 140 8.29 -7.95 0.70
CA VAL A 140 6.89 -7.67 0.39
C VAL A 140 6.50 -8.21 -0.98
N PHE A 141 7.31 -7.94 -2.00
CA PHE A 141 7.05 -8.44 -3.35
C PHE A 141 7.11 -9.96 -3.42
N GLN A 142 8.13 -10.57 -2.82
CA GLN A 142 8.26 -12.02 -2.75
C GLN A 142 7.03 -12.66 -2.11
N HIS A 143 6.61 -12.13 -0.95
CA HIS A 143 5.46 -12.68 -0.23
C HIS A 143 4.15 -12.52 -1.01
N ILE A 144 3.94 -11.39 -1.69
CA ILE A 144 2.79 -11.20 -2.58
C ILE A 144 2.84 -12.23 -3.73
N GLY A 145 3.99 -12.37 -4.39
CA GLY A 145 4.16 -13.31 -5.51
C GLY A 145 3.91 -14.76 -5.13
N ASP A 146 4.43 -15.17 -3.99
CA ASP A 146 4.31 -16.55 -3.48
C ASP A 146 2.89 -16.89 -3.01
N THR A 147 2.13 -15.90 -2.56
CA THR A 147 0.86 -16.15 -1.85
C THR A 147 -0.37 -15.78 -2.67
N ALA A 148 -0.34 -14.67 -3.41
CA ALA A 148 -1.54 -14.07 -3.98
C ALA A 148 -2.33 -14.98 -4.93
N PHE A 149 -1.66 -15.89 -5.62
CA PHE A 149 -2.26 -16.77 -6.64
C PHE A 149 -2.48 -18.20 -6.13
N GLN A 150 -2.26 -18.47 -4.85
CA GLN A 150 -2.53 -19.78 -4.26
C GLN A 150 -4.03 -20.11 -4.22
N PRO A 151 -4.45 -21.35 -4.42
CA PRO A 151 -5.86 -21.74 -4.46
C PRO A 151 -6.66 -21.42 -3.20
N ALA A 152 -5.99 -21.33 -2.04
CA ALA A 152 -6.62 -21.00 -0.75
C ALA A 152 -6.92 -19.50 -0.60
N ILE A 153 -6.40 -18.66 -1.48
CA ILE A 153 -6.56 -17.20 -1.40
C ILE A 153 -7.81 -16.77 -2.15
N LYS A 154 -8.56 -15.86 -1.53
CA LYS A 154 -9.76 -15.28 -2.15
C LYS A 154 -9.39 -14.48 -3.40
N ASN A 155 -10.19 -14.62 -4.47
CA ASN A 155 -9.93 -13.99 -5.77
C ASN A 155 -8.55 -14.31 -6.36
N ASN A 156 -8.00 -15.50 -6.11
CA ASN A 156 -6.68 -15.91 -6.58
C ASN A 156 -6.53 -15.92 -8.12
N ASP A 157 -7.63 -15.94 -8.83
CA ASP A 157 -7.73 -15.82 -10.28
C ASP A 157 -7.68 -14.38 -10.80
N ALA A 158 -7.85 -13.39 -9.91
CA ALA A 158 -7.74 -11.99 -10.27
C ALA A 158 -6.27 -11.52 -10.27
N PRO A 159 -5.92 -10.54 -11.11
CA PRO A 159 -4.58 -9.94 -11.08
C PRO A 159 -4.33 -9.17 -9.77
N ILE A 160 -3.07 -8.89 -9.52
CA ILE A 160 -2.64 -7.96 -8.47
C ILE A 160 -2.28 -6.62 -9.12
N VAL A 161 -2.67 -5.53 -8.51
CA VAL A 161 -2.22 -4.19 -8.87
C VAL A 161 -1.32 -3.64 -7.75
N LEU A 162 -0.07 -3.37 -8.05
CA LEU A 162 0.87 -2.71 -7.15
C LEU A 162 0.92 -1.21 -7.48
N LEU A 163 0.54 -0.37 -6.55
CA LEU A 163 0.65 1.08 -6.64
C LEU A 163 1.89 1.52 -5.85
N LEU A 164 3.01 1.69 -6.55
CA LEU A 164 4.27 2.13 -5.98
C LEU A 164 4.24 3.65 -5.82
N HIS A 165 3.93 4.12 -4.61
CA HIS A 165 3.81 5.53 -4.30
C HIS A 165 5.10 6.05 -3.64
N PHE A 166 5.94 6.69 -4.43
CA PHE A 166 7.14 7.33 -3.92
C PHE A 166 6.77 8.62 -3.18
N VAL A 167 7.03 8.65 -1.89
CA VAL A 167 6.83 9.81 -1.03
C VAL A 167 7.95 10.82 -1.28
N ASN A 168 9.20 10.32 -1.31
CA ASN A 168 10.38 11.09 -1.66
C ASN A 168 11.34 10.27 -2.53
N ILE A 169 12.14 10.96 -3.31
CA ILE A 169 13.28 10.40 -4.04
C ILE A 169 14.54 11.12 -3.56
N PRO A 170 15.65 10.41 -3.28
CA PRO A 170 16.87 11.05 -2.85
C PRO A 170 17.35 12.11 -3.86
N ASN A 171 17.64 13.32 -3.38
CA ASN A 171 18.27 14.35 -4.17
C ASN A 171 19.78 14.07 -4.24
N THR A 172 20.15 13.06 -4.99
CA THR A 172 21.53 12.65 -5.24
C THR A 172 21.87 12.91 -6.71
N ASN A 173 23.17 12.96 -7.04
CA ASN A 173 23.61 13.06 -8.42
C ASN A 173 23.23 11.82 -9.27
N GLU A 174 22.72 10.77 -8.61
CA GLU A 174 22.39 9.48 -9.23
C GLU A 174 21.03 8.95 -8.77
N PRO A 175 19.91 9.65 -9.04
CA PRO A 175 18.58 9.18 -8.69
C PRO A 175 18.25 7.82 -9.33
N ASN A 176 18.94 7.47 -10.42
CA ASN A 176 18.80 6.23 -11.15
C ASN A 176 19.17 5.00 -10.30
N ILE A 177 20.20 5.11 -9.45
CA ILE A 177 20.60 4.02 -8.54
C ILE A 177 19.47 3.66 -7.58
N TYR A 178 18.76 4.66 -7.06
CA TYR A 178 17.63 4.42 -6.17
C TYR A 178 16.48 3.67 -6.88
N LEU A 179 16.15 4.07 -8.10
CA LEU A 179 15.10 3.42 -8.89
C LEU A 179 15.52 2.02 -9.36
N SER A 180 16.79 1.80 -9.69
CA SER A 180 17.31 0.46 -10.00
C SER A 180 17.22 -0.50 -8.81
N LYS A 181 17.38 -0.01 -7.58
CA LYS A 181 17.17 -0.86 -6.39
C LYS A 181 15.71 -1.30 -6.26
N VAL A 182 14.75 -0.44 -6.60
CA VAL A 182 13.33 -0.83 -6.63
C VAL A 182 13.07 -1.85 -7.74
N ALA A 183 13.64 -1.64 -8.92
CA ALA A 183 13.56 -2.59 -10.02
C ALA A 183 14.15 -3.96 -9.63
N ASN A 184 15.31 -3.96 -8.98
CA ASN A 184 15.93 -5.19 -8.46
C ASN A 184 15.05 -5.91 -7.44
N ALA A 185 14.40 -5.17 -6.53
CA ALA A 185 13.45 -5.76 -5.60
C ALA A 185 12.24 -6.42 -6.31
N LEU A 186 11.81 -5.88 -7.45
CA LEU A 186 10.71 -6.45 -8.25
C LEU A 186 11.10 -7.71 -9.03
N GLN A 187 12.40 -8.02 -9.20
CA GLN A 187 12.85 -9.22 -9.94
C GLN A 187 12.29 -10.51 -9.36
N VAL A 188 12.05 -10.57 -8.05
CA VAL A 188 11.52 -11.76 -7.37
C VAL A 188 10.11 -12.14 -7.85
N ILE A 189 9.35 -11.18 -8.37
CA ILE A 189 8.00 -11.40 -8.92
C ILE A 189 7.95 -11.31 -10.45
N LYS A 190 9.10 -11.20 -11.12
CA LYS A 190 9.19 -11.08 -12.58
C LYS A 190 8.34 -12.08 -13.37
N PRO A 191 8.23 -13.36 -12.99
CA PRO A 191 7.37 -14.33 -13.70
C PRO A 191 5.88 -13.95 -13.70
N HIS A 192 5.45 -13.19 -12.72
CA HIS A 192 4.07 -12.72 -12.58
C HIS A 192 3.84 -11.34 -13.18
N ILE A 193 4.89 -10.55 -13.40
CA ILE A 193 4.74 -9.20 -13.99
C ILE A 193 4.17 -9.34 -15.40
N LEU A 194 3.20 -8.51 -15.72
CA LEU A 194 2.64 -8.43 -17.07
C LEU A 194 3.75 -8.04 -18.04
N THR A 195 4.05 -8.88 -19.04
CA THR A 195 5.23 -8.67 -19.89
C THR A 195 5.01 -7.67 -20.99
N GLY A 196 6.10 -6.96 -21.37
CA GLY A 196 6.10 -5.88 -22.35
C GLY A 196 5.62 -6.23 -23.78
N GLY A 197 5.46 -7.52 -24.13
CA GLY A 197 4.85 -7.92 -25.41
C GLY A 197 3.37 -7.56 -25.47
N PHE A 198 2.65 -7.72 -24.38
CA PHE A 198 1.27 -7.30 -24.26
C PHE A 198 1.15 -5.77 -24.27
N TYR A 199 2.07 -5.10 -23.57
CA TYR A 199 2.05 -3.65 -23.37
C TYR A 199 2.44 -2.85 -24.62
N ARG A 200 3.38 -3.37 -25.43
CA ARG A 200 3.85 -2.70 -26.66
C ARG A 200 2.94 -2.90 -27.86
N SER A 201 2.15 -3.96 -27.86
CA SER A 201 1.19 -4.25 -28.94
C SER A 201 -0.14 -3.53 -28.77
N GLN A 202 -0.47 -3.11 -27.53
CA GLN A 202 -1.67 -2.36 -27.20
C GLN A 202 -1.28 -0.93 -26.84
N LYS A 203 -2.08 0.04 -27.25
CA LYS A 203 -1.88 1.43 -26.86
C LYS A 203 -2.05 1.54 -25.37
N GLU A 204 -1.23 2.36 -24.70
CA GLU A 204 -1.29 2.61 -23.24
C GLU A 204 -2.70 2.96 -22.73
N ASP A 205 -3.52 3.54 -23.61
CA ASP A 205 -4.91 3.92 -23.34
C ASP A 205 -5.85 2.72 -23.06
N ASP A 206 -5.45 1.49 -23.38
CA ASP A 206 -6.36 0.34 -23.37
C ASP A 206 -6.32 -0.45 -22.04
N LEU A 207 -5.28 -0.29 -21.21
CA LEU A 207 -5.11 -1.07 -19.98
C LEU A 207 -6.34 -1.04 -19.05
N PHE A 208 -6.89 0.15 -18.80
CA PHE A 208 -8.03 0.33 -17.91
C PHE A 208 -9.37 -0.07 -18.56
N ASN A 209 -9.39 -0.16 -19.89
CA ASN A 209 -10.55 -0.57 -20.69
C ASN A 209 -10.60 -2.07 -20.96
N LEU A 210 -9.55 -2.82 -20.60
CA LEU A 210 -9.53 -4.27 -20.72
C LEU A 210 -10.25 -4.93 -19.55
N MET A 211 -10.77 -6.12 -19.81
CA MET A 211 -11.46 -6.92 -18.79
C MET A 211 -10.44 -7.37 -17.74
N PHE A 212 -10.71 -7.08 -16.48
CA PHE A 212 -9.78 -7.35 -15.38
C PHE A 212 -9.36 -8.83 -15.31
N LYS A 213 -10.25 -9.75 -15.62
CA LYS A 213 -9.97 -11.19 -15.68
C LYS A 213 -8.90 -11.60 -16.71
N GLU A 214 -8.71 -10.80 -17.76
CA GLU A 214 -7.72 -11.12 -18.82
C GLU A 214 -6.29 -11.05 -18.28
N PHE A 215 -6.10 -10.37 -17.17
CA PHE A 215 -4.82 -10.27 -16.47
C PHE A 215 -4.64 -11.31 -15.36
N GLY A 216 -5.47 -12.36 -15.32
CA GLY A 216 -5.42 -13.40 -14.28
C GLY A 216 -4.03 -13.98 -14.07
N GLY A 217 -3.62 -14.11 -12.80
CA GLY A 217 -2.28 -14.58 -12.42
C GLY A 217 -1.14 -13.59 -12.70
N LYS A 218 -1.45 -12.35 -13.11
CA LYS A 218 -0.47 -11.31 -13.42
C LYS A 218 -0.45 -10.18 -12.38
N ILE A 219 0.68 -9.50 -12.35
CA ILE A 219 0.91 -8.31 -11.52
C ILE A 219 1.03 -7.10 -12.45
N ILE A 220 0.18 -6.10 -12.21
CA ILE A 220 0.17 -4.80 -12.89
C ILE A 220 0.80 -3.79 -11.95
N ILE A 221 1.73 -2.98 -12.43
CA ILE A 221 2.48 -2.01 -11.60
C ILE A 221 2.19 -0.60 -12.09
N GLY A 222 1.73 0.25 -11.16
CA GLY A 222 1.57 1.69 -11.36
C GLY A 222 2.48 2.49 -10.44
N THR A 223 2.90 3.68 -10.85
CA THR A 223 3.72 4.58 -10.03
C THR A 223 3.36 6.05 -10.23
N ASN A 224 3.68 6.88 -9.23
CA ASN A 224 3.49 8.34 -9.27
C ASN A 224 4.70 9.11 -9.78
N ILE A 225 5.79 8.44 -10.13
CA ILE A 225 7.01 9.09 -10.59
C ILE A 225 7.29 8.79 -12.06
N ARG A 226 8.06 9.68 -12.69
CA ARG A 226 8.55 9.46 -14.04
C ARG A 226 9.70 8.46 -13.99
N THR A 227 9.58 7.38 -14.75
CA THR A 227 10.61 6.32 -14.83
C THR A 227 11.48 6.42 -16.09
N SER A 228 11.03 7.13 -17.13
CA SER A 228 11.65 7.17 -18.47
C SER A 228 12.96 7.97 -18.60
N ASN A 229 13.42 8.63 -17.53
CA ASN A 229 14.69 9.40 -17.57
C ASN A 229 15.90 8.60 -17.07
N VAL A 230 15.71 7.34 -16.75
CA VAL A 230 16.78 6.46 -16.29
C VAL A 230 17.63 6.11 -17.51
N THR A 231 18.91 6.43 -17.50
CA THR A 231 19.85 5.99 -18.53
C THR A 231 19.87 4.47 -18.55
N LYS A 232 19.44 3.89 -19.65
CA LYS A 232 19.25 2.45 -19.85
C LYS A 232 20.61 1.75 -19.84
N THR A 233 21.02 1.27 -18.69
CA THR A 233 22.23 0.46 -18.56
C THR A 233 21.95 -1.03 -18.73
N ASP A 234 20.80 -1.50 -18.23
CA ASP A 234 20.31 -2.88 -18.41
C ASP A 234 18.77 -2.90 -18.32
N ALA A 235 18.12 -3.65 -19.22
CA ALA A 235 16.67 -3.81 -19.24
C ALA A 235 16.10 -4.50 -17.97
N ASN A 236 16.94 -5.23 -17.23
CA ASN A 236 16.52 -5.90 -15.99
C ASN A 236 16.54 -4.98 -14.77
N ASP A 237 17.33 -3.91 -14.81
CA ASP A 237 17.49 -2.98 -13.69
C ASP A 237 16.71 -1.68 -13.90
N ASP A 238 15.97 -1.59 -14.99
CA ASP A 238 15.20 -0.40 -15.34
C ASP A 238 13.76 -0.54 -14.90
N LEU A 239 13.36 0.28 -13.95
CA LEU A 239 12.00 0.32 -13.43
C LEU A 239 10.96 0.62 -14.51
N ASP A 240 11.33 1.39 -15.55
CA ASP A 240 10.45 1.73 -16.67
C ASP A 240 9.95 0.50 -17.44
N TYR A 241 10.72 -0.57 -17.51
CA TYR A 241 10.29 -1.82 -18.15
C TYR A 241 9.28 -2.62 -17.34
N MET A 242 9.16 -2.34 -16.03
CA MET A 242 8.28 -3.06 -15.12
C MET A 242 7.00 -2.30 -14.81
N VAL A 243 7.00 -0.97 -15.03
CA VAL A 243 5.84 -0.11 -14.77
C VAL A 243 4.91 -0.12 -15.99
N HIS A 244 3.61 -0.33 -15.73
CA HIS A 244 2.59 -0.42 -16.76
C HIS A 244 1.86 0.89 -16.97
N PHE A 245 1.71 1.68 -15.90
CA PHE A 245 1.07 2.99 -15.96
C PHE A 245 1.62 3.94 -14.91
N HIS A 246 1.42 5.22 -15.17
CA HIS A 246 1.72 6.27 -14.22
C HIS A 246 0.42 6.93 -13.78
N TYR A 247 0.37 7.37 -12.53
CA TYR A 247 -0.72 8.18 -12.02
C TYR A 247 -0.17 9.52 -11.53
N TYR A 248 -0.89 10.57 -11.81
CA TYR A 248 -0.44 11.93 -11.54
C TYR A 248 -1.55 12.79 -10.93
N VAL A 249 -1.16 13.93 -10.38
CA VAL A 249 -2.10 14.91 -9.84
C VAL A 249 -2.65 15.73 -10.98
N PRO A 250 -3.97 15.92 -11.08
CA PRO A 250 -4.55 16.79 -12.09
C PRO A 250 -4.07 18.23 -11.96
N ASP A 251 -3.99 18.95 -13.08
CA ASP A 251 -3.66 20.37 -13.11
C ASP A 251 -4.60 21.20 -12.24
N GLY A 252 -4.03 22.09 -11.43
CA GLY A 252 -4.77 22.95 -10.51
C GLY A 252 -5.18 22.28 -9.19
N VAL A 253 -4.92 20.98 -9.02
CA VAL A 253 -5.11 20.26 -7.76
C VAL A 253 -3.81 20.31 -6.96
N LYS A 254 -3.84 20.83 -5.75
CA LYS A 254 -2.69 20.81 -4.85
C LYS A 254 -2.65 19.47 -4.16
N VAL A 255 -1.54 18.76 -4.32
CA VAL A 255 -1.21 17.54 -3.56
C VAL A 255 0.18 17.73 -2.98
N ASP A 256 0.45 17.08 -1.86
CA ASP A 256 1.76 17.12 -1.20
C ASP A 256 2.92 16.85 -2.18
N SER A 257 3.83 17.72 -2.18
CA SER A 257 4.79 18.29 -3.11
C SER A 257 5.73 17.40 -3.93
N THR A 258 5.64 16.08 -3.88
CA THR A 258 6.66 15.20 -4.51
C THR A 258 6.21 14.48 -5.78
N ILE A 259 4.96 14.65 -6.19
CA ILE A 259 4.44 13.97 -7.37
C ILE A 259 4.78 14.79 -8.61
N THR A 260 5.75 14.34 -9.38
CA THR A 260 6.06 14.92 -10.69
C THR A 260 5.20 14.25 -11.76
N ALA A 261 4.34 15.02 -12.42
CA ALA A 261 3.57 14.52 -13.53
C ALA A 261 4.50 13.91 -14.61
N PRO A 262 4.19 12.72 -15.11
CA PRO A 262 4.96 12.14 -16.21
C PRO A 262 4.78 12.98 -17.48
N TYR A 263 5.87 13.23 -18.18
CA TYR A 263 5.87 14.04 -19.40
C TYR A 263 5.30 13.24 -20.57
N GLY A 264 4.20 13.70 -21.14
CA GLY A 264 3.76 13.29 -22.48
C GLY A 264 3.04 11.95 -22.59
N SER A 265 2.71 11.27 -21.50
CA SER A 265 1.91 10.06 -21.54
C SER A 265 0.41 10.37 -21.45
N LYS A 266 -0.36 9.81 -22.36
CA LYS A 266 -1.83 9.80 -22.27
C LYS A 266 -2.26 8.79 -21.22
N LEU A 267 -2.03 9.09 -19.93
CA LEU A 267 -2.33 8.18 -18.86
C LEU A 267 -3.73 8.43 -18.33
N ASN A 268 -4.48 7.35 -18.21
CA ASN A 268 -5.85 7.38 -17.71
C ASN A 268 -5.92 7.13 -16.19
N ALA A 269 -4.89 7.52 -15.43
CA ALA A 269 -4.85 7.34 -13.98
C ALA A 269 -4.48 8.65 -13.25
N LEU A 270 -5.24 8.98 -12.21
CA LEU A 270 -5.11 10.20 -11.44
C LEU A 270 -5.11 9.89 -9.94
N ILE A 271 -4.38 10.70 -9.17
CA ILE A 271 -4.42 10.64 -7.71
C ILE A 271 -4.88 11.99 -7.14
N PHE A 272 -5.70 11.91 -6.11
CA PHE A 272 -6.25 13.04 -5.39
C PHE A 272 -6.01 12.88 -3.90
N ASP A 273 -5.74 13.98 -3.19
CA ASP A 273 -5.88 14.02 -1.75
C ASP A 273 -7.34 14.25 -1.35
N TYR A 274 -7.69 13.75 -0.18
CA TYR A 274 -9.02 13.88 0.40
C TYR A 274 -9.54 15.32 0.41
N ASP A 275 -8.73 16.28 0.86
CA ASP A 275 -9.15 17.69 0.95
C ASP A 275 -9.36 18.32 -0.44
N SER A 276 -8.67 17.85 -1.44
CA SER A 276 -8.81 18.32 -2.82
C SER A 276 -10.11 17.84 -3.45
N ILE A 277 -10.45 16.57 -3.28
CA ILE A 277 -11.71 16.03 -3.84
C ILE A 277 -12.94 16.59 -3.13
N LYS A 278 -12.86 16.85 -1.82
CA LYS A 278 -13.97 17.48 -1.06
C LYS A 278 -14.32 18.89 -1.50
N LYS A 279 -13.41 19.60 -2.13
CA LYS A 279 -13.65 20.95 -2.66
C LYS A 279 -14.36 20.95 -4.02
N MET A 280 -14.46 19.79 -4.66
CA MET A 280 -15.11 19.64 -5.95
C MET A 280 -16.56 19.21 -5.76
N THR A 281 -17.46 19.73 -6.59
CA THR A 281 -18.80 19.17 -6.69
C THR A 281 -18.75 17.81 -7.41
N LYS A 282 -19.78 16.98 -7.21
CA LYS A 282 -19.92 15.72 -7.93
C LYS A 282 -19.86 15.95 -9.45
N GLU A 283 -20.59 16.95 -9.92
CA GLU A 283 -20.71 17.27 -11.34
C GLU A 283 -19.36 17.65 -11.94
N GLU A 284 -18.60 18.50 -11.26
CA GLU A 284 -17.24 18.88 -11.68
C GLU A 284 -16.31 17.67 -11.74
N PHE A 285 -16.35 16.83 -10.71
CA PHE A 285 -15.50 15.64 -10.65
C PHE A 285 -15.86 14.66 -11.75
N THR A 286 -17.13 14.28 -11.87
CA THR A 286 -17.57 13.27 -12.85
C THR A 286 -17.39 13.76 -14.28
N GLN A 287 -17.66 15.02 -14.56
CA GLN A 287 -17.46 15.61 -15.90
C GLN A 287 -16.00 15.56 -16.35
N LYS A 288 -15.06 15.82 -15.41
CA LYS A 288 -13.64 15.93 -15.74
C LYS A 288 -12.90 14.59 -15.66
N TYR A 289 -13.29 13.71 -14.73
CA TYR A 289 -12.43 12.60 -14.32
C TYR A 289 -13.08 11.22 -14.38
N SER A 290 -14.33 11.10 -14.84
CA SER A 290 -15.02 9.81 -14.89
C SER A 290 -14.36 8.78 -15.81
N THR A 291 -13.64 9.23 -16.84
CA THR A 291 -12.91 8.36 -17.79
C THR A 291 -11.53 7.94 -17.30
N TYR A 292 -11.11 8.42 -16.14
CA TYR A 292 -9.81 8.09 -15.56
C TYR A 292 -9.94 7.04 -14.46
N PHE A 293 -8.89 6.23 -14.30
CA PHE A 293 -8.71 5.43 -13.11
C PHE A 293 -8.25 6.34 -11.95
N THR A 294 -9.08 6.49 -10.95
CA THR A 294 -8.91 7.50 -9.91
C THR A 294 -8.52 6.88 -8.56
N ILE A 295 -7.51 7.45 -7.93
CA ILE A 295 -6.99 7.04 -6.63
C ILE A 295 -7.23 8.17 -5.64
N LEU A 296 -7.90 7.91 -4.53
CA LEU A 296 -8.06 8.82 -3.41
C LEU A 296 -7.11 8.42 -2.29
N LYS A 297 -6.14 9.28 -2.01
CA LYS A 297 -5.25 9.18 -0.85
C LYS A 297 -5.95 9.80 0.35
N THR A 298 -6.27 8.98 1.34
CA THR A 298 -6.89 9.47 2.58
C THR A 298 -5.86 10.10 3.52
N PRO A 299 -6.27 10.99 4.45
CA PRO A 299 -5.38 11.60 5.43
C PRO A 299 -4.59 10.58 6.23
N GLN A 300 -3.34 10.89 6.55
CA GLN A 300 -2.44 9.93 7.21
C GLN A 300 -2.86 9.65 8.66
N GLU A 301 -3.32 10.69 9.37
CA GLU A 301 -3.57 10.62 10.83
C GLU A 301 -5.00 10.22 11.19
N ARG A 302 -5.91 10.19 10.23
CA ARG A 302 -7.32 9.84 10.48
C ARG A 302 -7.91 9.04 9.32
N ASN A 303 -8.89 8.23 9.64
CA ASN A 303 -9.76 7.65 8.64
C ASN A 303 -10.86 8.65 8.21
N ILE A 304 -11.40 8.44 7.02
CA ILE A 304 -12.61 9.12 6.57
C ILE A 304 -13.84 8.37 7.07
N PRO A 305 -14.95 9.06 7.40
CA PRO A 305 -16.18 8.40 7.82
C PRO A 305 -16.72 7.43 6.76
N PRO A 306 -17.40 6.33 7.15
CA PRO A 306 -17.97 5.37 6.21
C PRO A 306 -18.93 6.00 5.20
N GLU A 307 -19.69 7.02 5.61
CA GLU A 307 -20.63 7.74 4.75
C GLU A 307 -19.90 8.50 3.64
N GLU A 308 -18.78 9.13 3.96
CA GLU A 308 -17.95 9.82 2.98
C GLU A 308 -17.29 8.83 2.04
N MET A 309 -16.79 7.70 2.55
CA MET A 309 -16.26 6.64 1.71
C MET A 309 -17.31 6.13 0.72
N LYS A 310 -18.53 5.88 1.21
CA LYS A 310 -19.66 5.50 0.36
C LYS A 310 -19.94 6.55 -0.70
N MET A 311 -19.95 7.83 -0.33
CA MET A 311 -20.12 8.94 -1.25
C MET A 311 -19.05 8.94 -2.37
N PHE A 312 -17.78 8.77 -2.02
CA PHE A 312 -16.69 8.73 -3.01
C PHE A 312 -16.80 7.52 -3.95
N LEU A 313 -17.23 6.37 -3.45
CA LEU A 313 -17.43 5.18 -4.27
C LEU A 313 -18.67 5.30 -5.16
N GLU A 314 -19.83 5.59 -4.58
CA GLU A 314 -21.12 5.49 -5.27
C GLU A 314 -21.52 6.77 -6.03
N VAL A 315 -21.03 7.94 -5.58
CA VAL A 315 -21.44 9.22 -6.15
C VAL A 315 -20.36 9.82 -7.05
N TYR A 316 -19.11 9.81 -6.59
CA TYR A 316 -17.98 10.29 -7.39
C TYR A 316 -17.42 9.20 -8.33
N GLY A 317 -17.59 7.94 -8.00
CA GLY A 317 -17.07 6.82 -8.79
C GLY A 317 -15.55 6.64 -8.69
N VAL A 318 -14.96 7.03 -7.55
CA VAL A 318 -13.53 6.84 -7.29
C VAL A 318 -13.19 5.34 -7.32
N ASN A 319 -12.13 4.94 -8.01
CA ASN A 319 -11.76 3.54 -8.14
C ASN A 319 -11.06 3.01 -6.89
N VAL A 320 -10.04 3.70 -6.43
CA VAL A 320 -9.22 3.27 -5.29
C VAL A 320 -9.32 4.28 -4.15
N ILE A 321 -9.69 3.82 -2.97
CA ILE A 321 -9.64 4.63 -1.74
C ILE A 321 -8.69 3.93 -0.79
N THR A 322 -7.58 4.59 -0.43
CA THR A 322 -6.65 4.05 0.56
C THR A 322 -7.25 4.20 1.96
N TYR A 323 -7.51 3.10 2.65
CA TYR A 323 -8.15 3.10 3.96
C TYR A 323 -7.33 2.34 4.99
N ASP A 324 -7.27 2.85 6.23
CA ASP A 324 -6.54 2.22 7.32
C ASP A 324 -7.51 1.42 8.22
N TYR A 325 -7.76 0.17 7.84
CA TYR A 325 -8.62 -0.73 8.60
C TYR A 325 -8.07 -1.05 9.98
N PHE A 326 -6.76 -1.04 10.15
CA PHE A 326 -6.12 -1.36 11.43
C PHE A 326 -6.29 -0.24 12.44
N LYS A 327 -6.34 1.00 11.97
CA LYS A 327 -6.58 2.15 12.84
C LYS A 327 -7.94 2.09 13.52
N ASP A 328 -8.97 1.68 12.80
CA ASP A 328 -10.30 1.55 13.37
C ASP A 328 -10.38 0.38 14.37
N ALA A 329 -9.70 -0.72 14.07
CA ALA A 329 -9.63 -1.85 14.99
C ALA A 329 -8.95 -1.48 16.31
N SER A 330 -7.86 -0.71 16.23
CA SER A 330 -7.08 -0.25 17.37
C SER A 330 -7.88 0.67 18.28
N GLN A 331 -8.77 1.46 17.72
CA GLN A 331 -9.65 2.36 18.45
C GLN A 331 -10.95 1.68 18.95
N ASN A 332 -11.02 0.35 18.92
CA ASN A 332 -12.22 -0.43 19.20
C ASN A 332 -13.42 -0.11 18.27
N ASN A 333 -13.14 0.41 17.09
CA ASN A 333 -14.14 0.77 16.08
C ASN A 333 -14.36 -0.34 15.04
N GLU A 334 -14.43 -1.62 15.48
CA GLU A 334 -14.69 -2.76 14.60
C GLU A 334 -15.97 -2.59 13.76
N LEU A 335 -16.97 -1.93 14.34
CA LEU A 335 -18.22 -1.63 13.63
C LEU A 335 -18.01 -0.70 12.45
N ILE A 336 -17.12 0.29 12.57
CA ILE A 336 -16.76 1.19 11.48
C ILE A 336 -16.03 0.42 10.39
N ALA A 337 -14.99 -0.34 10.75
CA ALA A 337 -14.27 -1.20 9.80
C ALA A 337 -15.20 -2.18 9.07
N LYS A 338 -16.14 -2.80 9.81
CA LYS A 338 -17.16 -3.68 9.24
C LYS A 338 -18.10 -2.93 8.28
N SER A 339 -18.52 -1.72 8.63
CA SER A 339 -19.38 -0.90 7.78
C SER A 339 -18.70 -0.53 6.48
N VAL A 340 -17.42 -0.11 6.55
CA VAL A 340 -16.60 0.17 5.37
C VAL A 340 -16.41 -1.10 4.54
N ARG A 341 -16.11 -2.23 5.17
CA ARG A 341 -15.92 -3.51 4.48
C ARG A 341 -17.15 -3.95 3.68
N LYS A 342 -18.34 -3.69 4.21
CA LYS A 342 -19.61 -4.02 3.51
C LYS A 342 -19.78 -3.31 2.17
N LEU A 343 -19.10 -2.19 1.94
CA LEU A 343 -19.09 -1.52 0.64
C LEU A 343 -18.37 -2.35 -0.42
N TYR A 344 -17.40 -3.18 -0.01
CA TYR A 344 -16.56 -3.98 -0.89
C TYR A 344 -16.93 -5.45 -0.83
N LYS A 345 -18.03 -5.84 -1.45
CA LYS A 345 -18.41 -7.25 -1.53
C LYS A 345 -17.31 -8.06 -2.19
N SER A 346 -16.87 -9.13 -1.53
CA SER A 346 -15.80 -10.01 -2.05
C SER A 346 -14.45 -9.33 -2.36
N GLY A 347 -14.16 -8.19 -1.75
CA GLY A 347 -12.94 -7.41 -2.01
C GLY A 347 -13.07 -6.37 -3.13
N PHE A 348 -14.23 -6.28 -3.78
CA PHE A 348 -14.52 -5.28 -4.82
C PHE A 348 -15.90 -4.67 -4.63
N ALA A 349 -16.01 -3.37 -4.85
CA ALA A 349 -17.25 -2.71 -5.19
C ALA A 349 -17.31 -2.51 -6.72
N LYS A 350 -18.49 -2.25 -7.24
CA LYS A 350 -18.67 -1.92 -8.65
C LYS A 350 -18.99 -0.45 -8.79
N ARG A 351 -18.39 0.16 -9.76
CA ARG A 351 -18.72 1.54 -10.13
C ARG A 351 -20.21 1.61 -10.49
N PRO A 352 -20.93 2.66 -10.08
CA PRO A 352 -22.32 2.86 -10.44
C PRO A 352 -22.53 2.81 -11.96
N GLU A 353 -23.63 2.20 -12.42
CA GLU A 353 -23.92 2.07 -13.86
C GLU A 353 -23.91 3.39 -14.60
N SER A 354 -24.35 4.48 -13.95
CA SER A 354 -24.32 5.85 -14.50
C SER A 354 -22.91 6.41 -14.74
N LEU A 355 -21.86 5.78 -14.19
CA LEU A 355 -20.46 6.21 -14.27
C LEU A 355 -19.56 5.18 -14.97
N LYS A 356 -20.11 4.10 -15.48
CA LYS A 356 -19.37 3.08 -16.24
C LYS A 356 -19.05 3.55 -17.66
N HIS A 357 -17.93 3.08 -18.19
CA HIS A 357 -17.41 3.39 -19.53
C HIS A 357 -17.11 2.13 -20.32
#